data_49c2b330515867751abf65cef6b9848a
#
_entry.id   49c2b330515867751abf65cef6b9848a
#
_cell.length_a   1.000
_cell.length_b   1.000
_cell.length_c   1.000
_cell.angle_alpha   90.00
_cell.angle_beta   90.00
_cell.angle_gamma   90.00
#
_symmetry.space_group_name_H-M   'P 1'
#
loop_
_entity.id
_entity.type
_entity.pdbx_description
1 polymer ?
#
loop_
_entity_poly.entity_id
_entity_poly.type
_entity_poly.pdbx_seq_one_letter_code
_entity_poly.pdbx_strand_id
1 'polypeptide(L)'
;MIQQVDHTQRLSEDFWSPLMAAPWRYDLFQLLRRIDALAGERYPLGRAPLPHHEPLRIGQQPSLAFAPSTLACVKPRKDSPLHEVSIYSFGLFGPNGPLPLHLTEYARERSDHHKDRGFASFVDLFHHRLALLFYRAWADAQPTVSLDRQDLHHFEQYLASLTGMGQPAQLKAGALNAHARYALAGHLSRHGRNAQGMVRILRHYFRIPVQLVENVPHWQPVDRRERTRLVAGRKAPRLGQSTFLGIATRDAQHKFCIELGPLSLAAYRHFLPDQRGAQQLCAWVRQYLGIEFVWEVRLILAADAVHGVTLGGQTRVGFDSWLGLTDKTRPRGDFIFNPEEQKTLVD
;
A
#
# COMPACT_ATOMS: atom_id res chain seq x y z
N MET A 1 -13.63 2.60 -38.66
CA MET A 1 -12.16 2.75 -38.81
C MET A 1 -11.57 2.48 -37.45
N ILE A 2 -11.27 1.21 -37.14
CA ILE A 2 -10.73 0.77 -35.85
C ILE A 2 -9.25 1.13 -35.92
N GLN A 3 -8.81 2.10 -35.09
CA GLN A 3 -7.39 2.36 -34.88
C GLN A 3 -6.77 1.06 -34.35
N GLN A 4 -5.91 0.44 -35.15
CA GLN A 4 -4.97 -0.57 -34.69
C GLN A 4 -4.05 0.10 -33.69
N VAL A 5 -4.34 -0.06 -32.40
CA VAL A 5 -3.40 0.26 -31.35
C VAL A 5 -2.22 -0.68 -31.55
N ASP A 6 -1.09 -0.11 -31.92
CA ASP A 6 0.17 -0.84 -32.10
C ASP A 6 0.63 -1.36 -30.73
N HIS A 7 0.20 -2.57 -30.36
CA HIS A 7 0.51 -3.22 -29.08
C HIS A 7 1.96 -3.72 -28.98
N THR A 8 2.82 -3.35 -29.94
CA THR A 8 4.24 -3.72 -29.96
C THR A 8 5.18 -2.63 -29.45
N GLN A 9 4.93 -2.07 -28.27
CA GLN A 9 6.00 -1.36 -27.57
C GLN A 9 7.11 -2.38 -27.24
N ARG A 10 8.21 -2.33 -27.98
CA ARG A 10 9.36 -3.21 -27.82
C ARG A 10 10.04 -2.89 -26.48
N LEU A 11 10.35 -3.91 -25.72
CA LEU A 11 11.30 -3.76 -24.62
C LEU A 11 12.63 -3.31 -25.23
N SER A 12 13.30 -2.36 -24.59
CA SER A 12 14.56 -1.78 -25.12
C SER A 12 15.62 -2.85 -25.32
N GLU A 13 16.51 -2.66 -26.27
CA GLU A 13 17.65 -3.56 -26.49
C GLU A 13 18.54 -3.66 -25.23
N ASP A 14 18.60 -2.59 -24.45
CA ASP A 14 19.31 -2.58 -23.16
C ASP A 14 18.76 -3.59 -22.16
N PHE A 15 17.46 -3.91 -22.23
CA PHE A 15 16.87 -4.95 -21.41
C PHE A 15 17.32 -6.36 -21.83
N TRP A 16 17.41 -6.62 -23.14
CA TRP A 16 17.73 -7.93 -23.67
C TRP A 16 19.22 -8.24 -23.72
N SER A 17 20.07 -7.23 -23.89
CA SER A 17 21.52 -7.38 -24.02
C SER A 17 22.17 -8.18 -22.88
N PRO A 18 21.96 -7.85 -21.58
CA PRO A 18 22.54 -8.62 -20.49
C PRO A 18 21.95 -10.04 -20.37
N LEU A 19 20.69 -10.23 -20.75
CA LEU A 19 20.03 -11.54 -20.79
C LEU A 19 20.60 -12.45 -21.89
N MET A 20 20.91 -11.89 -23.04
CA MET A 20 21.57 -12.62 -24.13
C MET A 20 23.00 -13.00 -23.78
N ALA A 21 23.72 -12.12 -23.07
CA ALA A 21 25.12 -12.36 -22.69
C ALA A 21 25.27 -13.44 -21.59
N ALA A 22 24.37 -13.47 -20.62
CA ALA A 22 24.47 -14.38 -19.48
C ALA A 22 23.09 -14.86 -18.99
N PRO A 23 22.35 -15.68 -19.79
CA PRO A 23 21.00 -16.13 -19.45
C PRO A 23 20.95 -16.94 -18.15
N TRP A 24 22.00 -17.69 -17.83
CA TRP A 24 22.07 -18.52 -16.62
C TRP A 24 22.06 -17.77 -15.29
N ARG A 25 22.24 -16.45 -15.31
CA ARG A 25 22.18 -15.57 -14.13
C ARG A 25 20.75 -15.20 -13.74
N TYR A 26 19.78 -15.50 -14.58
CA TYR A 26 18.41 -15.08 -14.43
C TYR A 26 17.49 -16.28 -14.24
N ASP A 27 16.49 -16.11 -13.39
CA ASP A 27 15.41 -17.09 -13.22
C ASP A 27 14.25 -16.79 -14.17
N LEU A 28 13.58 -17.85 -14.64
CA LEU A 28 12.47 -17.73 -15.59
C LEU A 28 11.33 -16.88 -15.04
N PHE A 29 10.86 -17.15 -13.82
CA PHE A 29 9.73 -16.44 -13.26
C PHE A 29 10.04 -14.96 -12.99
N GLN A 30 11.26 -14.66 -12.53
CA GLN A 30 11.70 -13.28 -12.34
C GLN A 30 11.85 -12.54 -13.67
N LEU A 31 12.31 -13.19 -14.71
CA LEU A 31 12.37 -12.62 -16.06
C LEU A 31 10.95 -12.28 -16.55
N LEU A 32 10.04 -13.25 -16.49
CA LEU A 32 8.65 -13.06 -16.95
C LEU A 32 7.93 -11.98 -16.15
N ARG A 33 8.14 -11.92 -14.83
CA ARG A 33 7.63 -10.85 -13.98
C ARG A 33 8.11 -9.47 -14.41
N ARG A 34 9.41 -9.33 -14.70
CA ARG A 34 9.97 -8.05 -15.18
C ARG A 34 9.39 -7.64 -16.53
N ILE A 35 9.21 -8.60 -17.44
CA ILE A 35 8.58 -8.35 -18.75
C ILE A 35 7.12 -7.94 -18.56
N ASP A 36 6.39 -8.62 -17.68
CA ASP A 36 4.99 -8.32 -17.36
C ASP A 36 4.83 -6.92 -16.74
N ALA A 37 5.70 -6.56 -15.79
CA ALA A 37 5.73 -5.23 -15.16
C ALA A 37 6.01 -4.09 -16.17
N LEU A 38 6.89 -4.35 -17.15
CA LEU A 38 7.25 -3.37 -18.18
C LEU A 38 6.25 -3.31 -19.33
N ALA A 39 5.30 -4.25 -19.41
CA ALA A 39 4.34 -4.33 -20.51
C ALA A 39 3.31 -3.17 -20.53
N GLY A 40 3.19 -2.40 -19.44
CA GLY A 40 2.28 -1.25 -19.34
C GLY A 40 0.80 -1.65 -19.50
N GLU A 41 0.08 -1.02 -20.43
CA GLU A 41 -1.36 -1.27 -20.68
C GLU A 41 -1.65 -2.55 -21.48
N ARG A 42 -0.64 -3.35 -21.81
CA ARG A 42 -0.83 -4.60 -22.52
C ARG A 42 -1.52 -5.65 -21.66
N TYR A 43 -1.98 -6.71 -22.35
CA TYR A 43 -2.49 -7.89 -21.67
C TYR A 43 -1.39 -8.48 -20.73
N PRO A 44 -1.79 -8.90 -19.52
CA PRO A 44 -0.89 -9.67 -18.66
C PRO A 44 -0.39 -10.92 -19.40
N LEU A 45 0.86 -11.32 -19.13
CA LEU A 45 1.45 -12.48 -19.76
C LEU A 45 0.57 -13.73 -19.60
N GLY A 46 0.33 -14.42 -20.71
CA GLY A 46 -0.53 -15.60 -20.76
C GLY A 46 -2.04 -15.31 -20.72
N ARG A 47 -2.46 -14.03 -20.72
CA ARG A 47 -3.86 -13.60 -20.86
C ARG A 47 -4.17 -12.99 -22.21
N ALA A 48 -3.19 -12.85 -23.08
CA ALA A 48 -3.41 -12.34 -24.42
C ALA A 48 -4.36 -13.26 -25.21
N PRO A 49 -5.36 -12.70 -25.93
CA PRO A 49 -6.32 -13.48 -26.71
C PRO A 49 -5.67 -14.18 -27.90
N LEU A 50 -4.61 -13.61 -28.46
CA LEU A 50 -3.88 -14.15 -29.60
C LEU A 50 -2.38 -14.26 -29.30
N PRO A 51 -1.72 -15.32 -29.79
CA PRO A 51 -0.31 -15.51 -29.52
C PRO A 51 0.59 -14.34 -29.95
N HIS A 52 0.29 -13.63 -31.01
CA HIS A 52 1.09 -12.51 -31.49
C HIS A 52 1.01 -11.25 -30.57
N HIS A 53 0.05 -11.20 -29.66
CA HIS A 53 -0.02 -10.15 -28.64
C HIS A 53 0.90 -10.40 -27.45
N GLU A 54 1.48 -11.61 -27.33
CA GLU A 54 2.47 -11.88 -26.30
C GLU A 54 3.83 -11.23 -26.68
N PRO A 55 4.55 -10.60 -25.70
CA PRO A 55 5.77 -9.85 -25.99
C PRO A 55 7.00 -10.71 -26.27
N LEU A 56 6.93 -12.01 -26.07
CA LEU A 56 8.04 -12.96 -26.27
C LEU A 56 7.51 -14.31 -26.78
N ARG A 57 8.46 -15.18 -27.15
CA ARG A 57 8.20 -16.59 -27.41
C ARG A 57 9.02 -17.45 -26.44
N ILE A 58 8.38 -18.44 -25.85
CA ILE A 58 9.03 -19.41 -24.98
C ILE A 58 9.08 -20.75 -25.72
N GLY A 59 10.24 -21.35 -25.75
CA GLY A 59 10.47 -22.69 -26.26
C GLY A 59 11.37 -23.48 -25.31
N GLN A 60 11.47 -24.80 -25.49
CA GLN A 60 12.36 -25.64 -24.71
C GLN A 60 13.60 -26.00 -25.52
N GLN A 61 14.79 -25.91 -24.89
CA GLN A 61 16.01 -26.42 -25.45
C GLN A 61 16.08 -27.96 -25.20
N PRO A 62 16.02 -28.82 -26.25
CA PRO A 62 16.22 -30.24 -26.03
C PRO A 62 17.62 -30.53 -25.48
N SER A 63 17.69 -31.13 -24.30
CA SER A 63 18.96 -31.44 -23.63
C SER A 63 18.80 -32.65 -22.73
N LEU A 64 19.85 -33.44 -22.65
CA LEU A 64 19.96 -34.61 -21.73
C LEU A 64 20.82 -34.27 -20.50
N ALA A 65 21.42 -33.10 -20.48
CA ALA A 65 22.22 -32.63 -19.34
C ALA A 65 21.33 -32.18 -18.19
N PHE A 66 21.81 -32.31 -16.97
CA PHE A 66 21.22 -31.66 -15.83
C PHE A 66 21.37 -30.15 -16.01
N ALA A 67 20.24 -29.44 -16.04
CA ALA A 67 20.20 -28.02 -16.33
C ALA A 67 20.86 -27.20 -15.21
N PRO A 68 21.85 -26.37 -15.51
CA PRO A 68 22.48 -25.50 -14.49
C PRO A 68 21.63 -24.31 -14.10
N SER A 69 20.61 -23.97 -14.91
CA SER A 69 19.73 -22.84 -14.74
C SER A 69 18.37 -23.09 -15.37
N THR A 70 17.38 -22.25 -15.08
CA THR A 70 16.06 -22.34 -15.70
C THR A 70 16.06 -21.88 -17.16
N LEU A 71 16.90 -20.88 -17.49
CA LEU A 71 17.05 -20.33 -18.83
C LEU A 71 18.22 -20.98 -19.58
N ALA A 72 17.98 -21.37 -20.83
CA ALA A 72 19.01 -21.89 -21.73
C ALA A 72 19.66 -20.78 -22.55
N CYS A 73 18.87 -20.06 -23.33
CA CYS A 73 19.34 -18.94 -24.14
C CYS A 73 18.20 -17.97 -24.46
N VAL A 74 18.59 -16.75 -24.82
CA VAL A 74 17.70 -15.71 -25.33
C VAL A 74 18.22 -15.26 -26.69
N LYS A 75 17.37 -15.26 -27.72
CA LYS A 75 17.77 -14.91 -29.09
C LYS A 75 16.72 -14.01 -29.74
N PRO A 76 17.09 -13.04 -30.55
CA PRO A 76 16.18 -12.35 -31.43
C PRO A 76 15.67 -13.31 -32.52
N ARG A 77 14.40 -13.23 -32.90
CA ARG A 77 13.85 -13.99 -34.04
C ARG A 77 14.13 -13.27 -35.36
N LYS A 78 14.47 -14.03 -36.40
CA LYS A 78 14.84 -13.46 -37.70
C LYS A 78 13.67 -12.72 -38.39
N ASP A 79 12.44 -13.25 -38.24
CA ASP A 79 11.26 -12.75 -38.96
C ASP A 79 10.22 -12.11 -38.04
N SER A 80 10.59 -11.71 -36.84
CA SER A 80 9.67 -11.18 -35.85
C SER A 80 10.39 -10.22 -34.91
N PRO A 81 9.74 -9.13 -34.47
CA PRO A 81 10.30 -8.24 -33.47
C PRO A 81 10.40 -8.86 -32.06
N LEU A 82 9.90 -10.06 -31.89
CA LEU A 82 9.84 -10.76 -30.62
C LEU A 82 11.16 -11.52 -30.35
N HIS A 83 11.55 -11.58 -29.08
CA HIS A 83 12.66 -12.43 -28.65
C HIS A 83 12.15 -13.84 -28.33
N GLU A 84 12.96 -14.83 -28.60
CA GLU A 84 12.77 -16.24 -28.24
C GLU A 84 13.59 -16.52 -26.97
N VAL A 85 12.90 -17.02 -25.95
CA VAL A 85 13.50 -17.46 -24.68
C VAL A 85 13.42 -18.97 -24.63
N SER A 86 14.55 -19.64 -24.72
CA SER A 86 14.62 -21.10 -24.57
C SER A 86 14.90 -21.45 -23.12
N ILE A 87 14.15 -22.43 -22.60
CA ILE A 87 14.21 -22.87 -21.20
C ILE A 87 14.60 -24.32 -21.09
N TYR A 88 15.15 -24.72 -19.92
CA TYR A 88 15.39 -26.10 -19.55
C TYR A 88 14.36 -26.65 -18.57
N SER A 89 13.85 -25.78 -17.70
CA SER A 89 13.15 -26.15 -16.47
C SER A 89 11.75 -26.74 -16.66
N PHE A 90 11.11 -26.48 -17.81
CA PHE A 90 9.73 -26.89 -18.06
C PHE A 90 9.51 -27.25 -19.52
N GLY A 91 8.87 -28.39 -19.76
CA GLY A 91 8.52 -28.84 -21.11
C GLY A 91 8.48 -30.34 -21.25
N LEU A 92 8.40 -30.82 -22.49
CA LEU A 92 8.21 -32.21 -22.84
C LEU A 92 9.55 -32.98 -23.01
N PHE A 93 10.64 -32.25 -23.27
CA PHE A 93 11.98 -32.82 -23.47
C PHE A 93 12.78 -32.89 -22.17
N GLY A 94 13.82 -33.72 -22.19
CA GLY A 94 14.79 -33.80 -21.12
C GLY A 94 14.66 -35.02 -20.22
N PRO A 95 15.60 -35.21 -19.27
CA PRO A 95 15.63 -36.40 -18.43
C PRO A 95 14.40 -36.53 -17.51
N ASN A 96 13.80 -35.41 -17.14
CA ASN A 96 12.60 -35.34 -16.31
C ASN A 96 11.34 -35.00 -17.13
N GLY A 97 11.42 -34.96 -18.46
CA GLY A 97 10.28 -34.72 -19.34
C GLY A 97 9.35 -35.92 -19.45
N PRO A 98 8.07 -35.71 -19.79
CA PRO A 98 7.12 -36.80 -19.97
C PRO A 98 7.31 -37.58 -21.28
N LEU A 99 8.07 -37.05 -22.25
CA LEU A 99 8.38 -37.78 -23.48
C LEU A 99 9.52 -38.81 -23.26
N PRO A 100 9.46 -39.95 -23.95
CA PRO A 100 10.58 -40.93 -23.93
C PRO A 100 11.90 -40.28 -24.35
N LEU A 101 13.02 -40.71 -23.71
CA LEU A 101 14.32 -40.07 -23.91
C LEU A 101 14.80 -40.08 -25.36
N HIS A 102 14.49 -41.13 -26.13
CA HIS A 102 14.88 -41.21 -27.54
C HIS A 102 14.27 -40.09 -28.41
N LEU A 103 13.11 -39.55 -28.02
CA LEU A 103 12.54 -38.37 -28.70
C LEU A 103 13.30 -37.09 -28.37
N THR A 104 13.82 -36.97 -27.16
CA THR A 104 14.71 -35.87 -26.78
C THR A 104 16.06 -36.00 -27.52
N GLU A 105 16.60 -37.19 -27.63
CA GLU A 105 17.84 -37.48 -28.40
C GLU A 105 17.63 -37.11 -29.87
N TYR A 106 16.53 -37.56 -30.47
CA TYR A 106 16.17 -37.26 -31.84
C TYR A 106 16.02 -35.74 -32.07
N ALA A 107 15.29 -35.03 -31.19
CA ALA A 107 15.10 -33.59 -31.31
C ALA A 107 16.46 -32.84 -31.22
N ARG A 108 17.34 -33.27 -30.31
CA ARG A 108 18.67 -32.72 -30.14
C ARG A 108 19.57 -33.01 -31.36
N GLU A 109 19.62 -34.24 -31.83
CA GLU A 109 20.40 -34.64 -33.02
C GLU A 109 19.98 -33.84 -34.27
N ARG A 110 18.65 -33.72 -34.50
CA ARG A 110 18.12 -32.91 -35.61
C ARG A 110 18.49 -31.46 -35.49
N SER A 111 18.39 -30.89 -34.30
CA SER A 111 18.74 -29.47 -34.06
C SER A 111 20.24 -29.20 -34.21
N ASP A 112 21.11 -30.05 -33.62
CA ASP A 112 22.54 -29.81 -33.51
C ASP A 112 23.28 -30.16 -34.80
N HIS A 113 23.00 -31.34 -35.38
CA HIS A 113 23.72 -31.86 -36.52
C HIS A 113 23.07 -31.52 -37.87
N HIS A 114 21.76 -31.55 -37.94
CA HIS A 114 21.06 -31.29 -39.19
C HIS A 114 20.49 -29.84 -39.30
N LYS A 115 20.63 -29.00 -38.25
CA LYS A 115 20.09 -27.66 -38.18
C LYS A 115 18.58 -27.60 -38.44
N ASP A 116 17.89 -28.71 -38.24
CA ASP A 116 16.46 -28.88 -38.42
C ASP A 116 15.76 -28.83 -37.05
N ARG A 117 15.06 -27.74 -36.79
CA ARG A 117 14.29 -27.53 -35.57
C ARG A 117 12.79 -27.80 -35.76
N GLY A 118 12.40 -28.45 -36.87
CA GLY A 118 10.99 -28.65 -37.19
C GLY A 118 10.18 -29.31 -36.07
N PHE A 119 10.71 -30.44 -35.56
CA PHE A 119 10.07 -31.16 -34.45
C PHE A 119 10.05 -30.34 -33.15
N ALA A 120 11.18 -29.74 -32.76
CA ALA A 120 11.26 -28.89 -31.58
C ALA A 120 10.32 -27.70 -31.68
N SER A 121 10.28 -27.03 -32.84
CA SER A 121 9.39 -25.88 -33.07
C SER A 121 7.90 -26.25 -33.05
N PHE A 122 7.54 -27.44 -33.52
CA PHE A 122 6.18 -27.96 -33.39
C PHE A 122 5.78 -28.11 -31.90
N VAL A 123 6.65 -28.72 -31.12
CA VAL A 123 6.42 -28.92 -29.68
C VAL A 123 6.40 -27.58 -28.94
N ASP A 124 7.19 -26.60 -29.37
CA ASP A 124 7.23 -25.26 -28.78
C ASP A 124 5.91 -24.47 -28.93
N LEU A 125 5.02 -24.85 -29.85
CA LEU A 125 3.66 -24.30 -29.90
C LEU A 125 2.89 -24.57 -28.59
N PHE A 126 3.10 -25.77 -28.03
CA PHE A 126 2.49 -26.16 -26.76
C PHE A 126 3.27 -25.61 -25.56
N HIS A 127 4.61 -25.71 -25.62
CA HIS A 127 5.48 -25.21 -24.54
C HIS A 127 5.24 -23.75 -24.23
N HIS A 128 5.10 -22.91 -25.26
CA HIS A 128 4.86 -21.49 -25.08
C HIS A 128 3.61 -21.23 -24.23
N ARG A 129 2.49 -21.87 -24.58
CA ARG A 129 1.24 -21.68 -23.86
C ARG A 129 1.28 -22.26 -22.45
N LEU A 130 1.84 -23.46 -22.29
CA LEU A 130 1.93 -24.14 -21.00
C LEU A 130 2.87 -23.40 -20.05
N ALA A 131 4.01 -22.91 -20.53
CA ALA A 131 4.96 -22.15 -19.71
C ALA A 131 4.34 -20.81 -19.23
N LEU A 132 3.58 -20.12 -20.08
CA LEU A 132 2.85 -18.92 -19.71
C LEU A 132 1.73 -19.22 -18.69
N LEU A 133 1.01 -20.32 -18.84
CA LEU A 133 0.02 -20.74 -17.84
C LEU A 133 0.65 -21.10 -16.50
N PHE A 134 1.81 -21.73 -16.53
CA PHE A 134 2.58 -22.04 -15.32
C PHE A 134 3.09 -20.76 -14.64
N TYR A 135 3.59 -19.80 -15.42
CA TYR A 135 3.92 -18.47 -14.89
C TYR A 135 2.71 -17.80 -14.24
N ARG A 136 1.54 -17.83 -14.88
CA ARG A 136 0.32 -17.24 -14.30
C ARG A 136 -0.08 -17.87 -12.98
N ALA A 137 -0.03 -19.21 -12.90
CA ALA A 137 -0.33 -19.92 -11.65
C ALA A 137 0.60 -19.48 -10.51
N TRP A 138 1.88 -19.27 -10.82
CA TRP A 138 2.84 -18.71 -9.87
C TRP A 138 2.54 -17.25 -9.56
N ALA A 139 2.33 -16.42 -10.58
CA ALA A 139 2.13 -14.97 -10.46
C ALA A 139 0.88 -14.60 -9.64
N ASP A 140 -0.23 -15.32 -9.87
CA ASP A 140 -1.50 -15.09 -9.14
C ASP A 140 -1.36 -15.38 -7.62
N ALA A 141 -0.37 -16.19 -7.23
CA ALA A 141 -0.06 -16.47 -5.83
C ALA A 141 0.95 -15.48 -5.20
N GLN A 142 1.56 -14.58 -6.00
CA GLN A 142 2.61 -13.68 -5.51
C GLN A 142 2.08 -12.27 -5.26
N PRO A 143 2.10 -11.77 -4.01
CA PRO A 143 1.66 -10.41 -3.70
C PRO A 143 2.44 -9.32 -4.45
N THR A 144 3.73 -9.59 -4.71
CA THR A 144 4.63 -8.65 -5.37
C THR A 144 4.30 -8.44 -6.85
N VAL A 145 3.75 -9.44 -7.53
CA VAL A 145 3.32 -9.34 -8.93
C VAL A 145 2.09 -8.44 -9.06
N SER A 146 1.15 -8.56 -8.13
CA SER A 146 -0.02 -7.69 -8.10
C SER A 146 0.34 -6.23 -7.82
N LEU A 147 1.44 -5.97 -7.13
CA LEU A 147 1.95 -4.62 -6.88
C LEU A 147 2.58 -3.97 -8.13
N ASP A 148 3.22 -4.79 -8.98
CA ASP A 148 3.88 -4.32 -10.20
C ASP A 148 2.87 -3.83 -11.27
N ARG A 149 1.64 -4.32 -11.24
CA ARG A 149 0.58 -3.99 -12.19
C ARG A 149 -0.69 -3.49 -11.52
N GLN A 150 -1.14 -2.31 -11.92
CA GLN A 150 -2.34 -1.68 -11.33
C GLN A 150 -3.67 -2.38 -11.68
N ASP A 151 -3.71 -3.22 -12.68
CA ASP A 151 -4.89 -3.97 -13.13
C ASP A 151 -5.06 -5.33 -12.42
N LEU A 152 -4.10 -5.76 -11.60
CA LEU A 152 -4.07 -7.06 -10.93
C LEU A 152 -4.09 -6.97 -9.39
N HIS A 153 -4.86 -6.05 -8.83
CA HIS A 153 -4.88 -5.74 -7.38
C HIS A 153 -5.56 -6.80 -6.48
N HIS A 154 -5.53 -8.07 -6.81
CA HIS A 154 -6.25 -9.09 -6.04
C HIS A 154 -5.80 -9.17 -4.58
N PHE A 155 -4.49 -9.19 -4.32
CA PHE A 155 -3.97 -9.28 -2.96
C PHE A 155 -4.28 -8.04 -2.12
N GLU A 156 -4.16 -6.86 -2.71
CA GLU A 156 -4.53 -5.59 -2.05
C GLU A 156 -6.01 -5.55 -1.73
N GLN A 157 -6.86 -6.06 -2.62
CA GLN A 157 -8.30 -6.15 -2.40
C GLN A 157 -8.64 -7.08 -1.22
N TYR A 158 -7.92 -8.19 -1.06
CA TYR A 158 -8.09 -9.06 0.12
C TYR A 158 -7.71 -8.33 1.41
N LEU A 159 -6.57 -7.64 1.44
CA LEU A 159 -6.16 -6.84 2.59
C LEU A 159 -7.14 -5.71 2.90
N ALA A 160 -7.61 -5.01 1.87
CA ALA A 160 -8.62 -3.97 1.99
C ALA A 160 -9.92 -4.53 2.59
N SER A 161 -10.39 -5.68 2.11
CA SER A 161 -11.60 -6.35 2.61
C SER A 161 -11.47 -6.77 4.07
N LEU A 162 -10.31 -7.32 4.46
CA LEU A 162 -10.02 -7.69 5.85
C LEU A 162 -10.02 -6.49 6.80
N THR A 163 -9.68 -5.31 6.31
CA THR A 163 -9.66 -4.07 7.10
C THR A 163 -10.96 -3.26 6.99
N GLY A 164 -11.99 -3.80 6.33
CA GLY A 164 -13.28 -3.13 6.13
C GLY A 164 -13.26 -2.04 5.04
N MET A 165 -12.22 -1.98 4.20
CA MET A 165 -12.04 -0.99 3.14
C MET A 165 -12.13 -1.59 1.74
N GLY A 166 -12.92 -2.65 1.56
CA GLY A 166 -13.03 -3.36 0.28
C GLY A 166 -13.64 -2.56 -0.87
N GLN A 167 -14.25 -1.39 -0.59
CA GLN A 167 -14.81 -0.54 -1.63
C GLN A 167 -13.76 0.43 -2.18
N PRO A 168 -13.58 0.53 -3.51
CA PRO A 168 -12.58 1.42 -4.12
C PRO A 168 -12.72 2.90 -3.72
N ALA A 169 -13.95 3.36 -3.45
CA ALA A 169 -14.21 4.73 -2.99
C ALA A 169 -13.57 5.02 -1.62
N GLN A 170 -13.55 4.04 -0.72
CA GLN A 170 -12.94 4.18 0.61
C GLN A 170 -11.40 4.21 0.54
N LEU A 171 -10.79 3.52 -0.41
CA LEU A 171 -9.35 3.51 -0.60
C LEU A 171 -8.82 4.82 -1.18
N LYS A 172 -9.60 5.45 -2.08
CA LYS A 172 -9.25 6.73 -2.72
C LYS A 172 -9.54 7.93 -1.83
N ALA A 173 -10.41 7.79 -0.84
CA ALA A 173 -10.78 8.88 0.05
C ALA A 173 -9.76 9.10 1.16
N GLY A 174 -9.41 10.37 1.42
CA GLY A 174 -8.66 10.80 2.59
C GLY A 174 -7.16 11.05 2.38
N ALA A 175 -6.53 11.53 3.46
CA ALA A 175 -5.13 11.95 3.48
C ALA A 175 -4.11 10.80 3.56
N LEU A 176 -4.59 9.55 3.75
CA LEU A 176 -3.74 8.37 3.94
C LEU A 176 -3.58 7.57 2.66
N ASN A 177 -2.35 7.12 2.41
CA ASN A 177 -2.08 6.18 1.33
C ASN A 177 -2.63 4.78 1.68
N ALA A 178 -3.16 4.05 0.69
CA ALA A 178 -3.67 2.70 0.84
C ALA A 178 -2.61 1.73 1.40
N HIS A 179 -1.39 1.77 0.90
CA HIS A 179 -0.30 0.91 1.37
C HIS A 179 0.07 1.14 2.85
N ALA A 180 -0.04 2.37 3.35
CA ALA A 180 0.17 2.64 4.77
C ALA A 180 -0.89 1.96 5.64
N ARG A 181 -2.13 1.91 5.15
CA ARG A 181 -3.24 1.19 5.81
C ARG A 181 -3.01 -0.33 5.78
N TYR A 182 -2.55 -0.89 4.65
CA TYR A 182 -2.24 -2.31 4.52
C TYR A 182 -1.10 -2.75 5.42
N ALA A 183 -0.06 -1.93 5.57
CA ALA A 183 1.04 -2.21 6.50
C ALA A 183 0.57 -2.37 7.96
N LEU A 184 -0.55 -1.74 8.31
CA LEU A 184 -1.15 -1.77 9.65
C LEU A 184 -2.41 -2.63 9.72
N ALA A 185 -2.68 -3.46 8.71
CA ALA A 185 -3.86 -4.31 8.63
C ALA A 185 -4.08 -5.17 9.88
N GLY A 186 -3.01 -5.68 10.50
CA GLY A 186 -3.09 -6.46 11.74
C GLY A 186 -3.66 -5.70 12.95
N HIS A 187 -3.56 -4.36 12.96
CA HIS A 187 -4.21 -3.52 13.96
C HIS A 187 -5.63 -3.12 13.55
N LEU A 188 -5.83 -2.89 12.24
CA LEU A 188 -7.12 -2.42 11.70
C LEU A 188 -8.17 -3.53 11.60
N SER A 189 -7.77 -4.79 11.44
CA SER A 189 -8.68 -5.94 11.34
C SER A 189 -9.25 -6.39 12.69
N ARG A 190 -8.66 -5.99 13.81
CA ARG A 190 -9.15 -6.37 15.14
C ARG A 190 -10.44 -5.64 15.48
N HIS A 191 -11.40 -6.32 16.10
CA HIS A 191 -12.60 -5.69 16.62
C HIS A 191 -12.33 -4.84 17.88
N GLY A 192 -11.45 -5.32 18.77
CA GLY A 192 -11.08 -4.57 19.97
C GLY A 192 -10.15 -3.42 19.66
N ARG A 193 -10.62 -2.20 19.88
CA ARG A 193 -9.84 -0.96 19.70
C ARG A 193 -9.33 -0.51 21.05
N ASN A 194 -8.01 -0.51 21.24
CA ASN A 194 -7.39 -0.10 22.50
C ASN A 194 -6.39 1.05 22.31
N ALA A 195 -6.12 1.76 23.39
CA ALA A 195 -5.20 2.90 23.41
C ALA A 195 -3.79 2.54 22.91
N GLN A 196 -3.25 1.37 23.31
CA GLN A 196 -1.94 0.92 22.85
C GLN A 196 -1.87 0.67 21.36
N GLY A 197 -2.95 0.15 20.74
CA GLY A 197 -3.03 -0.06 19.29
C GLY A 197 -2.94 1.27 18.55
N MET A 198 -3.68 2.30 19.00
CA MET A 198 -3.61 3.65 18.45
C MET A 198 -2.17 4.22 18.55
N VAL A 199 -1.57 4.16 19.72
CA VAL A 199 -0.20 4.64 19.93
C VAL A 199 0.80 3.93 19.00
N ARG A 200 0.68 2.62 18.82
CA ARG A 200 1.56 1.84 17.92
C ARG A 200 1.36 2.24 16.46
N ILE A 201 0.12 2.42 16.01
CA ILE A 201 -0.20 2.88 14.66
C ILE A 201 0.46 4.25 14.40
N LEU A 202 0.23 5.20 15.29
CA LEU A 202 0.75 6.56 15.13
C LEU A 202 2.28 6.62 15.20
N ARG A 203 2.90 5.91 16.15
CA ARG A 203 4.36 5.81 16.24
C ARG A 203 4.98 5.18 15.00
N HIS A 204 4.37 4.13 14.48
CA HIS A 204 4.88 3.46 13.26
C HIS A 204 4.77 4.35 12.03
N TYR A 205 3.64 5.04 11.87
CA TYR A 205 3.38 5.87 10.70
C TYR A 205 4.18 7.18 10.70
N PHE A 206 4.12 7.93 11.81
CA PHE A 206 4.77 9.25 11.89
C PHE A 206 6.23 9.18 12.36
N ARG A 207 6.65 8.07 12.94
CA ARG A 207 8.01 7.86 13.50
C ARG A 207 8.40 8.91 14.55
N ILE A 208 7.45 9.33 15.36
CA ILE A 208 7.60 10.30 16.44
C ILE A 208 7.18 9.68 17.77
N PRO A 209 7.63 10.21 18.91
CA PRO A 209 7.09 9.82 20.21
C PRO A 209 5.61 10.22 20.29
N VAL A 210 4.77 9.27 20.69
CA VAL A 210 3.32 9.46 20.88
C VAL A 210 2.92 8.87 22.22
N GLN A 211 2.14 9.62 22.97
CA GLN A 211 1.47 9.15 24.17
C GLN A 211 -0.03 9.42 24.07
N LEU A 212 -0.84 8.64 24.74
CA LEU A 212 -2.28 8.82 24.78
C LEU A 212 -2.71 8.94 26.23
N VAL A 213 -3.36 10.04 26.56
CA VAL A 213 -3.93 10.32 27.88
C VAL A 213 -5.43 10.04 27.77
N GLU A 214 -5.85 9.01 28.48
CA GLU A 214 -7.25 8.60 28.55
C GLU A 214 -8.03 9.39 29.60
N ASN A 215 -9.36 9.38 29.51
CA ASN A 215 -10.27 9.94 30.52
C ASN A 215 -10.05 11.44 30.78
N VAL A 216 -9.90 12.24 29.75
CA VAL A 216 -9.72 13.68 29.87
C VAL A 216 -11.05 14.34 30.24
N PRO A 217 -11.15 15.01 31.41
CA PRO A 217 -12.37 15.67 31.83
C PRO A 217 -12.76 16.81 30.89
N HIS A 218 -14.03 16.84 30.48
CA HIS A 218 -14.59 17.88 29.64
C HIS A 218 -16.05 18.17 29.99
N TRP A 219 -16.55 19.31 29.51
CA TRP A 219 -17.96 19.65 29.64
C TRP A 219 -18.72 19.20 28.40
N GLN A 220 -19.65 18.23 28.58
CA GLN A 220 -20.53 17.76 27.53
C GLN A 220 -21.85 18.55 27.60
N PRO A 221 -22.27 19.22 26.52
CA PRO A 221 -23.52 19.94 26.49
C PRO A 221 -24.71 18.97 26.56
N VAL A 222 -25.68 19.25 27.42
CA VAL A 222 -26.93 18.49 27.50
C VAL A 222 -27.85 18.93 26.37
N ASP A 223 -28.46 17.99 25.63
CA ASP A 223 -29.42 18.32 24.57
C ASP A 223 -30.55 19.22 25.14
N ARG A 224 -30.97 20.18 24.33
CA ARG A 224 -32.06 21.09 24.73
C ARG A 224 -33.35 20.39 25.12
N ARG A 225 -33.60 19.19 24.57
CA ARG A 225 -34.77 18.36 24.87
C ARG A 225 -34.69 17.68 26.25
N GLU A 226 -33.48 17.41 26.71
CA GLU A 226 -33.22 16.74 27.99
C GLU A 226 -32.97 17.70 29.14
N ARG A 227 -32.82 19.01 28.86
CA ARG A 227 -32.64 20.00 29.91
C ARG A 227 -33.89 20.12 30.75
N THR A 228 -33.71 20.16 32.07
CA THR A 228 -34.78 20.37 33.02
C THR A 228 -35.48 21.69 32.77
N ARG A 229 -36.81 21.65 32.66
CA ARG A 229 -37.67 22.82 32.56
C ARG A 229 -38.64 22.81 33.74
N LEU A 230 -38.90 23.98 34.31
CA LEU A 230 -39.97 24.16 35.33
C LEU A 230 -41.30 24.05 34.61
N VAL A 231 -41.93 22.88 34.71
CA VAL A 231 -43.22 22.58 34.10
C VAL A 231 -44.11 21.95 35.18
N ALA A 232 -45.34 22.40 35.29
CA ALA A 232 -46.33 21.78 36.19
C ALA A 232 -46.97 20.56 35.53
N GLY A 233 -47.33 19.55 36.32
CA GLY A 233 -48.09 18.37 35.87
C GLY A 233 -47.32 17.06 35.87
N ARG A 234 -47.92 15.99 35.27
CA ARG A 234 -47.39 14.61 35.26
C ARG A 234 -46.02 14.42 34.58
N LYS A 235 -45.61 15.38 33.76
CA LYS A 235 -44.30 15.38 33.07
C LYS A 235 -43.24 16.26 33.79
N ALA A 236 -43.54 16.70 35.03
CA ALA A 236 -42.59 17.50 35.82
C ALA A 236 -41.31 16.64 36.10
N PRO A 237 -40.14 17.22 35.96
CA PRO A 237 -38.89 16.53 36.29
C PRO A 237 -38.85 16.20 37.79
N ARG A 238 -38.40 14.99 38.12
CA ARG A 238 -38.31 14.50 39.50
C ARG A 238 -36.84 14.58 39.97
N LEU A 239 -36.65 15.18 41.12
CA LEU A 239 -35.35 15.25 41.77
C LEU A 239 -34.79 13.85 42.03
N GLY A 240 -33.52 13.62 41.67
CA GLY A 240 -32.85 12.30 41.80
C GLY A 240 -33.19 11.29 40.70
N GLN A 241 -34.13 11.58 39.78
CA GLN A 241 -34.51 10.65 38.71
C GLN A 241 -34.32 11.23 37.28
N SER A 242 -34.86 12.39 37.01
CA SER A 242 -34.90 12.97 35.66
C SER A 242 -34.54 14.47 35.64
N THR A 243 -33.99 15.01 36.74
CA THR A 243 -33.60 16.41 36.83
C THR A 243 -32.12 16.59 36.54
N PHE A 244 -31.78 17.30 35.46
CA PHE A 244 -30.42 17.73 35.19
C PHE A 244 -30.26 19.21 35.56
N LEU A 245 -29.25 19.51 36.39
CA LEU A 245 -28.93 20.86 36.76
C LEU A 245 -27.91 21.48 35.78
N GLY A 246 -28.30 22.57 35.14
CA GLY A 246 -27.44 23.30 34.20
C GLY A 246 -27.61 22.89 32.74
N ILE A 247 -26.71 23.38 31.91
CA ILE A 247 -26.72 23.16 30.45
C ILE A 247 -25.66 22.18 29.94
N ALA A 248 -24.76 21.77 30.83
CA ALA A 248 -23.68 20.83 30.53
C ALA A 248 -23.38 19.95 31.73
N THR A 249 -22.89 18.74 31.50
CA THR A 249 -22.42 17.81 32.53
C THR A 249 -20.93 17.57 32.36
N ARG A 250 -20.20 17.35 33.46
CA ARG A 250 -18.79 17.00 33.41
C ARG A 250 -18.66 15.50 33.13
N ASP A 251 -18.04 15.19 32.00
CA ASP A 251 -17.74 13.83 31.55
C ASP A 251 -16.24 13.61 31.41
N ALA A 252 -15.79 12.37 31.63
CA ALA A 252 -14.39 11.96 31.44
C ALA A 252 -14.26 10.67 30.62
N GLN A 253 -15.38 10.04 30.23
CA GLN A 253 -15.37 8.74 29.57
C GLN A 253 -15.18 8.85 28.05
N HIS A 254 -15.62 9.93 27.44
CA HIS A 254 -15.71 10.05 25.98
C HIS A 254 -14.63 10.93 25.37
N LYS A 255 -13.64 11.38 26.16
CA LYS A 255 -12.55 12.23 25.65
C LYS A 255 -11.17 11.70 26.02
N PHE A 256 -10.28 11.77 25.05
CA PHE A 256 -8.83 11.48 25.23
C PHE A 256 -7.99 12.57 24.59
N CYS A 257 -6.69 12.63 24.98
CA CYS A 257 -5.70 13.53 24.42
C CYS A 257 -4.55 12.73 23.82
N ILE A 258 -4.16 13.06 22.58
CA ILE A 258 -2.97 12.53 21.93
C ILE A 258 -1.83 13.51 22.14
N GLU A 259 -0.79 13.11 22.86
CA GLU A 259 0.42 13.88 23.05
C GLU A 259 1.47 13.47 22.02
N LEU A 260 1.89 14.42 21.20
CA LEU A 260 2.91 14.23 20.17
C LEU A 260 4.20 14.94 20.60
N GLY A 261 5.24 14.19 20.86
CA GLY A 261 6.52 14.79 21.21
C GLY A 261 7.33 14.10 22.30
N PRO A 262 8.52 14.66 22.61
CA PRO A 262 9.04 15.97 22.14
C PRO A 262 9.38 15.99 20.65
N LEU A 263 9.00 17.08 19.97
CA LEU A 263 9.13 17.27 18.52
C LEU A 263 10.21 18.30 18.20
N SER A 264 10.89 18.14 17.05
CA SER A 264 11.64 19.23 16.43
C SER A 264 10.70 20.32 15.92
N LEU A 265 11.18 21.54 15.69
CA LEU A 265 10.35 22.64 15.18
C LEU A 265 9.69 22.32 13.82
N ALA A 266 10.40 21.65 12.93
CA ALA A 266 9.86 21.25 11.62
C ALA A 266 8.71 20.22 11.77
N ALA A 267 8.91 19.21 12.63
CA ALA A 267 7.87 18.22 12.93
C ALA A 267 6.67 18.85 13.65
N TYR A 268 6.93 19.77 14.59
CA TYR A 268 5.88 20.50 15.29
C TYR A 268 4.99 21.28 14.30
N ARG A 269 5.61 22.05 13.38
CA ARG A 269 4.90 22.81 12.35
C ARG A 269 4.10 21.92 11.39
N HIS A 270 4.58 20.69 11.13
CA HIS A 270 3.86 19.74 10.29
C HIS A 270 2.52 19.29 10.87
N PHE A 271 2.36 19.32 12.20
CA PHE A 271 1.13 18.94 12.90
C PHE A 271 0.25 20.13 13.29
N LEU A 272 0.62 21.36 12.95
CA LEU A 272 -0.26 22.51 13.18
C LEU A 272 -1.59 22.37 12.42
N PRO A 273 -2.64 23.02 12.88
CA PRO A 273 -3.91 23.08 12.17
C PRO A 273 -3.71 23.40 10.68
N ASP A 274 -4.53 22.79 9.83
CA ASP A 274 -4.51 22.90 8.35
C ASP A 274 -3.28 22.28 7.66
N GLN A 275 -2.34 21.75 8.40
CA GLN A 275 -1.19 21.05 7.82
C GLN A 275 -1.52 19.58 7.53
N ARG A 276 -0.78 19.02 6.57
CA ARG A 276 -0.96 17.64 6.12
C ARG A 276 -0.85 16.61 7.26
N GLY A 277 0.04 16.84 8.22
CA GLY A 277 0.21 15.96 9.39
C GLY A 277 -1.03 15.88 10.26
N ALA A 278 -1.68 17.03 10.53
CA ALA A 278 -2.94 17.06 11.28
C ALA A 278 -4.07 16.35 10.53
N GLN A 279 -4.17 16.53 9.20
CA GLN A 279 -5.16 15.83 8.37
C GLN A 279 -4.94 14.32 8.36
N GLN A 280 -3.69 13.85 8.27
CA GLN A 280 -3.34 12.44 8.36
C GLN A 280 -3.64 11.86 9.74
N LEU A 281 -3.38 12.62 10.79
CA LEU A 281 -3.70 12.22 12.16
C LEU A 281 -5.21 12.04 12.35
N CYS A 282 -6.03 13.00 11.89
CA CYS A 282 -7.49 12.87 11.86
C CYS A 282 -7.94 11.60 11.14
N ALA A 283 -7.37 11.34 9.96
CA ALA A 283 -7.73 10.18 9.18
C ALA A 283 -7.40 8.86 9.90
N TRP A 284 -6.26 8.77 10.60
CA TRP A 284 -5.89 7.61 11.40
C TRP A 284 -6.83 7.41 12.61
N VAL A 285 -7.12 8.48 13.35
CA VAL A 285 -8.00 8.42 14.51
C VAL A 285 -9.40 7.96 14.09
N ARG A 286 -9.95 8.54 13.03
CA ARG A 286 -11.28 8.19 12.52
C ARG A 286 -11.34 6.78 11.94
N GLN A 287 -10.30 6.35 11.27
CA GLN A 287 -10.23 4.98 10.75
C GLN A 287 -10.12 3.93 11.86
N TYR A 288 -9.42 4.23 12.95
CA TYR A 288 -9.21 3.28 14.03
C TYR A 288 -10.35 3.27 15.05
N LEU A 289 -10.82 4.44 15.50
CA LEU A 289 -11.82 4.58 16.57
C LEU A 289 -13.24 4.89 16.06
N GLY A 290 -13.38 5.36 14.83
CA GLY A 290 -14.68 5.87 14.36
C GLY A 290 -15.02 7.24 14.94
N ILE A 291 -16.32 7.48 15.18
CA ILE A 291 -16.86 8.79 15.59
C ILE A 291 -17.25 8.85 17.07
N GLU A 292 -17.03 7.78 17.82
CA GLU A 292 -17.56 7.61 19.19
C GLU A 292 -16.90 8.53 20.21
N PHE A 293 -15.64 8.91 19.98
CA PHE A 293 -14.84 9.68 20.93
C PHE A 293 -14.57 11.08 20.45
N VAL A 294 -14.63 12.03 21.40
CA VAL A 294 -14.05 13.36 21.25
C VAL A 294 -12.56 13.30 21.60
N TRP A 295 -11.75 14.01 20.90
CA TRP A 295 -10.31 13.97 21.12
C TRP A 295 -9.64 15.30 20.84
N GLU A 296 -8.47 15.47 21.44
CA GLU A 296 -7.63 16.65 21.25
C GLU A 296 -6.17 16.23 21.06
N VAL A 297 -5.38 17.12 20.52
CA VAL A 297 -3.95 16.92 20.29
C VAL A 297 -3.19 17.95 21.11
N ARG A 298 -2.21 17.47 21.84
CA ARG A 298 -1.19 18.30 22.50
C ARG A 298 0.12 18.15 21.76
N LEU A 299 0.65 19.23 21.21
CA LEU A 299 1.95 19.25 20.57
C LEU A 299 3.01 19.65 21.58
N ILE A 300 4.05 18.81 21.75
CA ILE A 300 5.14 19.04 22.69
C ILE A 300 6.39 19.37 21.88
N LEU A 301 6.84 20.64 21.96
CA LEU A 301 8.08 21.07 21.33
C LEU A 301 9.28 20.72 22.21
N ALA A 302 10.36 20.19 21.61
CA ALA A 302 11.60 19.88 22.31
C ALA A 302 12.21 21.14 22.92
N ALA A 303 12.84 21.02 24.08
CA ALA A 303 13.35 22.15 24.84
C ALA A 303 14.38 22.99 24.07
N ASP A 304 15.25 22.34 23.31
CA ASP A 304 16.27 22.95 22.46
C ASP A 304 15.70 23.71 21.25
N ALA A 305 14.51 23.33 20.82
CA ALA A 305 13.81 23.93 19.69
C ALA A 305 12.92 25.15 20.07
N VAL A 306 12.76 25.41 21.39
CA VAL A 306 11.98 26.56 21.86
C VAL A 306 12.74 27.85 21.63
N HIS A 307 12.12 28.81 20.94
CA HIS A 307 12.69 30.14 20.70
C HIS A 307 11.65 31.22 20.88
N GLY A 308 12.12 32.40 21.32
CA GLY A 308 11.26 33.55 21.49
C GLY A 308 10.78 34.14 20.16
N VAL A 309 9.70 34.87 20.21
CA VAL A 309 9.15 35.59 19.07
C VAL A 309 10.11 36.71 18.60
N THR A 310 10.33 36.80 17.30
CA THR A 310 11.03 37.91 16.66
C THR A 310 10.11 38.61 15.67
N LEU A 311 10.09 39.96 15.70
CA LEU A 311 9.33 40.72 14.71
C LEU A 311 9.88 40.50 13.31
N GLY A 312 8.99 40.20 12.36
CA GLY A 312 9.37 39.82 11.00
C GLY A 312 9.77 38.34 10.82
N GLY A 313 9.72 37.51 11.88
CA GLY A 313 9.95 36.06 11.82
C GLY A 313 8.77 35.29 11.22
N GLN A 314 9.00 34.01 10.91
CA GLN A 314 7.97 33.08 10.35
C GLN A 314 7.13 32.39 11.43
N THR A 315 7.07 32.97 12.66
CA THR A 315 6.28 32.39 13.76
C THR A 315 4.84 32.85 13.70
N ARG A 316 3.92 31.97 14.09
CA ARG A 316 2.47 32.23 14.15
C ARG A 316 2.06 32.48 15.59
N VAL A 317 1.37 33.61 15.87
CA VAL A 317 0.86 33.93 17.20
C VAL A 317 -0.16 32.88 17.62
N GLY A 318 0.01 32.34 18.85
CA GLY A 318 -0.87 31.31 19.41
C GLY A 318 -0.56 29.86 18.98
N PHE A 319 0.41 29.66 18.10
CA PHE A 319 0.79 28.32 17.62
C PHE A 319 2.23 27.95 17.95
N ASP A 320 3.20 28.67 17.41
CA ASP A 320 4.64 28.38 17.56
C ASP A 320 5.42 29.64 18.05
N SER A 321 4.80 30.48 18.83
CA SER A 321 5.38 31.72 19.34
C SER A 321 5.29 31.80 20.89
N TRP A 322 6.42 32.17 21.52
CA TRP A 322 6.50 32.39 22.97
C TRP A 322 7.04 33.80 23.24
N LEU A 323 6.38 34.55 24.13
CA LEU A 323 6.82 35.88 24.54
C LEU A 323 7.87 35.77 25.65
N GLY A 324 8.92 36.60 25.57
CA GLY A 324 9.97 36.71 26.58
C GLY A 324 11.12 35.69 26.44
N LEU A 325 11.99 35.71 27.41
CA LEU A 325 13.10 34.74 27.56
C LEU A 325 12.50 33.39 27.93
N THR A 326 12.51 32.47 26.98
CA THR A 326 12.03 31.11 27.20
C THR A 326 13.07 30.26 27.90
N ASP A 327 12.65 29.63 28.99
CA ASP A 327 13.41 28.59 29.64
C ASP A 327 13.57 27.40 28.70
N LYS A 328 14.80 27.17 28.23
CA LYS A 328 15.14 26.07 27.31
C LYS A 328 15.41 24.74 28.04
N THR A 329 15.11 24.66 29.31
CA THR A 329 15.37 23.46 30.09
C THR A 329 14.25 22.42 29.99
N ARG A 330 13.05 22.83 29.57
CA ARG A 330 11.86 21.96 29.53
C ARG A 330 11.16 22.00 28.20
N PRO A 331 10.66 20.84 27.70
CA PRO A 331 9.79 20.81 26.55
C PRO A 331 8.52 21.63 26.79
N ARG A 332 7.95 22.24 25.74
CA ARG A 332 6.73 23.04 25.81
C ARG A 332 5.57 22.31 25.15
N GLY A 333 4.51 22.10 25.94
CA GLY A 333 3.28 21.42 25.51
C GLY A 333 2.03 22.29 25.75
N ASP A 334 2.15 23.59 25.57
CA ASP A 334 1.09 24.56 25.89
C ASP A 334 0.00 24.59 24.83
N PHE A 335 0.30 24.15 23.61
CA PHE A 335 -0.64 24.18 22.50
C PHE A 335 -1.47 22.89 22.43
N ILE A 336 -2.77 23.05 22.66
CA ILE A 336 -3.76 21.98 22.57
C ILE A 336 -4.87 22.43 21.62
N PHE A 337 -5.30 21.57 20.72
CA PHE A 337 -6.37 21.85 19.78
C PHE A 337 -7.14 20.59 19.41
N ASN A 338 -8.38 20.77 18.93
CA ASN A 338 -9.15 19.70 18.29
C ASN A 338 -9.02 19.85 16.77
N PRO A 339 -8.38 18.89 16.06
CA PRO A 339 -8.20 19.00 14.62
C PRO A 339 -9.50 18.94 13.80
N GLU A 340 -10.61 18.53 14.41
CA GLU A 340 -11.90 18.37 13.73
C GLU A 340 -12.79 19.59 13.83
N GLU A 341 -12.71 20.32 14.94
CA GLU A 341 -13.54 21.53 15.14
C GLU A 341 -13.22 22.64 14.14
N GLN A 342 -12.01 22.65 13.59
CA GLN A 342 -11.59 23.66 12.63
C GLN A 342 -12.18 23.49 11.23
N LYS A 343 -12.66 22.30 10.89
CA LYS A 343 -13.37 22.08 9.60
C LYS A 343 -14.76 22.75 9.56
N THR A 344 -15.34 23.01 10.71
CA THR A 344 -16.68 23.59 10.83
C THR A 344 -16.70 25.12 10.75
N LEU A 345 -15.53 25.78 10.75
CA LEU A 345 -15.41 27.25 10.69
C LEU A 345 -15.12 27.78 9.27
N VAL A 346 -14.96 26.91 8.29
CA VAL A 346 -14.59 27.27 6.90
C VAL A 346 -15.71 26.96 5.89
N ASP A 347 -16.78 26.28 6.32
CA ASP A 347 -18.04 26.10 5.59
C ASP A 347 -19.11 27.01 6.20
#